data_d5889f1f7c1cfe16464f6ab4459917f5
#
_entry.id   d5889f1f7c1cfe16464f6ab4459917f5
#
_cell.length_a   1.000
_cell.length_b   1.000
_cell.length_c   1.000
_cell.angle_alpha   90.00
_cell.angle_beta   90.00
_cell.angle_gamma   90.00
#
_symmetry.space_group_name_H-M   'P 1'
#
loop_
_entity.id
_entity.type
_entity.pdbx_description
1 polymer ?
#
loop_
_entity_poly.entity_id
_entity_poly.type
_entity_poly.pdbx_seq_one_letter_code
_entity_poly.pdbx_strand_id
1 'polypeptide(L)'
;MNNVSEPDVGRENTVSCAMTASSARFIKPVLYGYFRSSCSWRVRIAFALKGIEFEQAPVNLIKDGGQQRTDQFKELNPMQQVPALAIDGITLSQSLAIIQYIEETRPGPRLLPADPKQRAKVRMICDIIASGIQPLQNLYVIQKIGAEKLQWAQHFINKGFEALEPILKQTSGKYCVGDEISMADICLVPQVYNAERFKVDLTPFPTIRRLNQILTEIEAFKASHPSCQPDTPDDMQQ
;
A
#
# COMPACT_ATOMS: atom_id res chain seq x y z
N MET A 1 -6.19 86.29 -18.53
CA MET A 1 -5.59 86.19 -17.20
C MET A 1 -6.49 85.23 -16.40
N ASN A 2 -6.32 83.97 -16.52
CA ASN A 2 -7.08 82.97 -15.74
C ASN A 2 -6.07 81.95 -15.21
N ASN A 3 -5.85 81.99 -13.91
CA ASN A 3 -5.15 80.99 -13.15
C ASN A 3 -6.03 79.76 -13.03
N VAL A 4 -5.53 78.60 -13.50
CA VAL A 4 -6.12 77.34 -13.23
C VAL A 4 -5.18 76.57 -12.29
N SER A 5 -5.65 76.33 -11.07
CA SER A 5 -4.98 75.56 -10.04
C SER A 5 -5.07 74.07 -10.37
N GLU A 6 -3.92 73.36 -10.33
CA GLU A 6 -3.84 71.87 -10.43
C GLU A 6 -4.40 71.21 -9.19
N PRO A 7 -5.05 70.03 -9.31
CA PRO A 7 -5.48 69.27 -8.18
C PRO A 7 -4.38 68.37 -7.65
N ASP A 8 -4.31 68.30 -6.34
CA ASP A 8 -3.47 67.49 -5.48
C ASP A 8 -3.72 65.97 -5.73
N VAL A 9 -2.67 65.24 -6.09
CA VAL A 9 -2.71 63.76 -6.30
C VAL A 9 -2.51 63.07 -4.96
N GLY A 10 -3.59 62.48 -4.45
CA GLY A 10 -3.62 61.72 -3.22
C GLY A 10 -2.65 60.54 -3.21
N ARG A 11 -1.96 60.37 -2.09
CA ARG A 11 -1.10 59.24 -1.76
C ARG A 11 -1.93 57.96 -1.69
N GLU A 12 -1.66 57.01 -2.59
CA GLU A 12 -2.14 55.65 -2.48
C GLU A 12 -1.48 54.95 -1.30
N ASN A 13 -2.28 54.62 -0.30
CA ASN A 13 -1.89 53.71 0.77
C ASN A 13 -1.82 52.27 0.21
N THR A 14 -0.61 51.78 -0.08
CA THR A 14 -0.39 50.37 -0.32
C THR A 14 -0.55 49.61 1.00
N VAL A 15 -1.71 49.01 1.17
CA VAL A 15 -1.95 48.01 2.23
C VAL A 15 -1.19 46.72 1.83
N SER A 16 -0.01 46.51 2.43
CA SER A 16 0.72 45.26 2.35
C SER A 16 -0.11 44.17 3.04
N CYS A 17 -0.78 43.35 2.25
CA CYS A 17 -1.42 42.13 2.73
C CYS A 17 -0.33 41.11 3.01
N ALA A 18 0.21 41.12 4.23
CA ALA A 18 1.04 40.04 4.72
C ALA A 18 0.17 38.76 4.83
N MET A 19 0.24 37.91 3.81
CA MET A 19 -0.27 36.54 3.91
C MET A 19 0.55 35.84 4.98
N THR A 20 0.02 35.75 6.19
CA THR A 20 0.49 34.81 7.20
C THR A 20 0.25 33.43 6.65
N ALA A 21 1.32 32.75 6.22
CA ALA A 21 1.30 31.33 5.92
C ALA A 21 0.91 30.61 7.23
N SER A 22 -0.37 30.30 7.35
CA SER A 22 -0.85 29.38 8.37
C SER A 22 -0.08 28.07 8.17
N SER A 23 0.77 27.71 9.12
CA SER A 23 1.38 26.40 9.17
C SER A 23 0.25 25.39 9.35
N ALA A 24 -0.30 24.89 8.25
CA ALA A 24 -1.18 23.74 8.28
C ALA A 24 -0.39 22.64 9.01
N ARG A 25 -0.81 22.30 10.23
CA ARG A 25 -0.31 21.11 10.91
C ARG A 25 -0.56 19.95 9.96
N PHE A 26 0.49 19.43 9.34
CA PHE A 26 0.43 18.19 8.60
C PHE A 26 0.02 17.10 9.59
N ILE A 27 -1.26 16.76 9.59
CA ILE A 27 -1.76 15.63 10.37
C ILE A 27 -1.16 14.38 9.72
N LYS A 28 -0.35 13.63 10.49
CA LYS A 28 0.23 12.39 9.98
C LYS A 28 -0.88 11.46 9.50
N PRO A 29 -0.71 10.78 8.36
CA PRO A 29 -1.64 9.73 7.97
C PRO A 29 -1.77 8.67 9.05
N VAL A 30 -2.98 8.13 9.25
CA VAL A 30 -3.25 7.04 10.21
C VAL A 30 -3.62 5.78 9.43
N LEU A 31 -2.78 4.77 9.51
CA LEU A 31 -3.00 3.46 8.89
C LEU A 31 -3.63 2.48 9.87
N TYR A 32 -4.89 2.17 9.66
CA TYR A 32 -5.59 1.09 10.34
C TYR A 32 -5.22 -0.23 9.67
N GLY A 33 -4.47 -1.06 10.38
CA GLY A 33 -3.88 -2.26 9.80
C GLY A 33 -3.72 -3.39 10.79
N TYR A 34 -3.22 -4.51 10.31
CA TYR A 34 -2.86 -5.67 11.11
C TYR A 34 -1.46 -6.15 10.68
N PHE A 35 -0.59 -6.46 11.64
CA PHE A 35 0.81 -6.78 11.36
C PHE A 35 0.98 -7.80 10.23
N ARG A 36 0.21 -8.88 10.24
CA ARG A 36 0.30 -10.00 9.31
C ARG A 36 -0.56 -9.84 8.05
N SER A 37 -1.33 -8.76 7.92
CA SER A 37 -2.13 -8.52 6.72
C SER A 37 -1.24 -8.17 5.53
N SER A 38 -1.25 -9.00 4.49
CA SER A 38 -0.54 -8.72 3.25
C SER A 38 -0.99 -7.42 2.59
N CYS A 39 -2.27 -7.08 2.68
CA CYS A 39 -2.81 -5.82 2.15
C CYS A 39 -2.33 -4.60 2.94
N SER A 40 -2.25 -4.69 4.28
CA SER A 40 -1.68 -3.63 5.12
C SER A 40 -0.18 -3.49 4.86
N TRP A 41 0.52 -4.61 4.68
CA TRP A 41 1.95 -4.61 4.39
C TRP A 41 2.28 -3.92 3.06
N ARG A 42 1.48 -4.09 2.01
CA ARG A 42 1.62 -3.33 0.75
C ARG A 42 1.66 -1.82 1.02
N VAL A 43 0.76 -1.30 1.84
CA VAL A 43 0.70 0.13 2.16
C VAL A 43 1.93 0.57 2.97
N ARG A 44 2.37 -0.23 3.96
CA ARG A 44 3.59 0.04 4.73
C ARG A 44 4.84 0.11 3.84
N ILE A 45 4.98 -0.82 2.88
CA ILE A 45 6.08 -0.79 1.90
C ILE A 45 6.03 0.51 1.09
N ALA A 46 4.85 0.89 0.60
CA ALA A 46 4.70 2.12 -0.20
C ALA A 46 5.08 3.37 0.61
N PHE A 47 4.67 3.44 1.88
CA PHE A 47 5.07 4.53 2.77
C PHE A 47 6.58 4.55 3.00
N ALA A 48 7.20 3.41 3.27
CA ALA A 48 8.65 3.31 3.46
C ALA A 48 9.44 3.71 2.21
N LEU A 49 9.02 3.26 1.02
CA LEU A 49 9.66 3.64 -0.25
C LEU A 49 9.57 5.14 -0.54
N LYS A 50 8.47 5.79 -0.16
CA LYS A 50 8.28 7.23 -0.36
C LYS A 50 8.75 8.08 0.83
N GLY A 51 9.27 7.48 1.90
CA GLY A 51 9.70 8.20 3.09
C GLY A 51 8.56 8.91 3.83
N ILE A 52 7.34 8.37 3.77
CA ILE A 52 6.15 8.96 4.41
C ILE A 52 6.04 8.46 5.84
N GLU A 53 6.11 9.38 6.79
CA GLU A 53 5.80 9.08 8.19
C GLU A 53 4.29 8.94 8.38
N PHE A 54 3.88 7.95 9.14
CA PHE A 54 2.48 7.68 9.46
C PHE A 54 2.32 7.13 10.87
N GLU A 55 1.11 7.19 11.40
CA GLU A 55 0.71 6.53 12.65
C GLU A 55 0.09 5.18 12.33
N GLN A 56 0.41 4.14 13.10
CA GLN A 56 -0.25 2.85 13.01
C GLN A 56 -1.34 2.73 14.07
N ALA A 57 -2.55 2.41 13.63
CA ALA A 57 -3.69 2.04 14.47
C ALA A 57 -3.96 0.54 14.29
N PRO A 58 -3.45 -0.32 15.18
CA PRO A 58 -3.61 -1.77 15.03
C PRO A 58 -5.08 -2.20 15.12
N VAL A 59 -5.48 -3.09 14.21
CA VAL A 59 -6.82 -3.71 14.18
C VAL A 59 -6.64 -5.22 14.20
N ASN A 60 -6.80 -5.84 15.36
CA ASN A 60 -6.61 -7.27 15.50
C ASN A 60 -7.75 -8.05 14.83
N LEU A 61 -7.40 -8.87 13.84
CA LEU A 61 -8.40 -9.58 13.01
C LEU A 61 -8.95 -10.85 13.65
N ILE A 62 -8.35 -11.31 14.77
CA ILE A 62 -8.70 -12.61 15.39
C ILE A 62 -9.13 -12.48 16.86
N LYS A 63 -8.63 -11.48 17.58
CA LYS A 63 -8.99 -11.25 18.98
C LYS A 63 -10.45 -10.81 19.09
N ASP A 64 -11.18 -11.36 20.04
CA ASP A 64 -12.58 -10.99 20.38
C ASP A 64 -13.53 -11.06 19.16
N GLY A 65 -13.32 -12.05 18.30
CA GLY A 65 -14.11 -12.22 17.07
C GLY A 65 -13.68 -11.35 15.89
N GLY A 66 -12.66 -10.50 16.10
CA GLY A 66 -12.07 -9.61 15.11
C GLY A 66 -12.52 -8.15 15.22
N GLN A 67 -11.60 -7.27 15.60
CA GLN A 67 -11.86 -5.84 15.79
C GLN A 67 -12.35 -5.13 14.51
N GLN A 68 -12.03 -5.65 13.33
CA GLN A 68 -12.56 -5.14 12.05
C GLN A 68 -14.09 -5.27 11.92
N ARG A 69 -14.73 -6.04 12.79
CA ARG A 69 -16.19 -6.26 12.79
C ARG A 69 -16.96 -5.33 13.75
N THR A 70 -16.25 -4.48 14.48
CA THR A 70 -16.89 -3.49 15.35
C THR A 70 -17.60 -2.42 14.55
N ASP A 71 -18.66 -1.83 15.11
CA ASP A 71 -19.40 -0.73 14.47
C ASP A 71 -18.48 0.45 14.18
N GLN A 72 -17.57 0.77 15.12
CA GLN A 72 -16.57 1.83 14.96
C GLN A 72 -15.69 1.61 13.73
N PHE A 73 -15.19 0.39 13.51
CA PHE A 73 -14.37 0.12 12.32
C PHE A 73 -15.19 0.07 11.03
N LYS A 74 -16.46 -0.36 11.12
CA LYS A 74 -17.38 -0.35 9.99
C LYS A 74 -17.66 1.06 9.46
N GLU A 75 -17.67 2.07 10.33
CA GLU A 75 -17.76 3.47 9.92
C GLU A 75 -16.54 3.92 9.10
N LEU A 76 -15.33 3.43 9.45
CA LEU A 76 -14.10 3.72 8.71
C LEU A 76 -14.04 2.96 7.38
N ASN A 77 -14.43 1.69 7.40
CA ASN A 77 -14.46 0.83 6.21
C ASN A 77 -15.66 -0.12 6.24
N PRO A 78 -16.72 0.17 5.48
CA PRO A 78 -17.92 -0.68 5.41
C PRO A 78 -17.65 -2.13 4.99
N MET A 79 -16.54 -2.40 4.27
CA MET A 79 -16.10 -3.77 3.92
C MET A 79 -15.53 -4.54 5.12
N GLN A 80 -15.28 -3.88 6.25
CA GLN A 80 -14.73 -4.51 7.46
C GLN A 80 -13.42 -5.28 7.20
N GLN A 81 -12.55 -4.69 6.40
CA GLN A 81 -11.26 -5.24 6.02
C GLN A 81 -10.15 -4.21 6.23
N VAL A 82 -8.96 -4.66 6.55
CA VAL A 82 -7.75 -3.83 6.60
C VAL A 82 -6.97 -3.96 5.28
N PRO A 83 -6.28 -2.90 4.83
CA PRO A 83 -6.11 -1.59 5.47
C PRO A 83 -7.27 -0.63 5.26
N ALA A 84 -7.42 0.32 6.19
CA ALA A 84 -8.04 1.61 5.97
C ALA A 84 -7.01 2.71 6.27
N LEU A 85 -7.08 3.83 5.58
CA LEU A 85 -6.13 4.95 5.73
C LEU A 85 -6.88 6.26 5.87
N ALA A 86 -6.69 6.96 6.98
CA ALA A 86 -7.07 8.35 7.13
C ALA A 86 -5.90 9.23 6.68
N ILE A 87 -6.11 10.06 5.65
CA ILE A 87 -5.10 10.92 5.03
C ILE A 87 -5.77 12.13 4.39
N ASP A 88 -5.19 13.32 4.54
CA ASP A 88 -5.65 14.55 3.88
C ASP A 88 -7.15 14.86 4.09
N GLY A 89 -7.70 14.49 5.26
CA GLY A 89 -9.10 14.71 5.59
C GLY A 89 -10.08 13.71 4.96
N ILE A 90 -9.60 12.68 4.29
CA ILE A 90 -10.40 11.59 3.72
C ILE A 90 -10.03 10.23 4.31
N THR A 91 -10.93 9.28 4.23
CA THR A 91 -10.65 7.88 4.58
C THR A 91 -10.70 7.02 3.32
N LEU A 92 -9.63 6.28 3.09
CA LEU A 92 -9.49 5.38 1.94
C LEU A 92 -9.44 3.92 2.41
N SER A 93 -9.98 3.03 1.62
CA SER A 93 -9.81 1.58 1.74
C SER A 93 -9.29 1.01 0.42
N GLN A 94 -8.98 -0.29 0.38
CA GLN A 94 -8.33 -0.98 -0.74
C GLN A 94 -6.87 -0.60 -0.94
N SER A 95 -5.97 -1.55 -0.67
CA SER A 95 -4.52 -1.29 -0.68
C SER A 95 -4.01 -0.69 -1.99
N LEU A 96 -4.54 -1.11 -3.15
CA LEU A 96 -4.11 -0.57 -4.44
C LEU A 96 -4.58 0.87 -4.64
N ALA A 97 -5.81 1.20 -4.25
CA ALA A 97 -6.32 2.57 -4.32
C ALA A 97 -5.52 3.51 -3.41
N ILE A 98 -5.20 3.05 -2.19
CA ILE A 98 -4.35 3.78 -1.25
C ILE A 98 -2.97 4.06 -1.85
N ILE A 99 -2.32 3.05 -2.43
CA ILE A 99 -0.98 3.20 -3.02
C ILE A 99 -1.01 4.14 -4.24
N GLN A 100 -2.05 4.05 -5.06
CA GLN A 100 -2.22 4.97 -6.21
C GLN A 100 -2.44 6.41 -5.75
N TYR A 101 -3.25 6.63 -4.72
CA TYR A 101 -3.41 7.96 -4.12
C TYR A 101 -2.08 8.53 -3.61
N ILE A 102 -1.28 7.71 -2.92
CA ILE A 102 0.06 8.08 -2.46
C ILE A 102 0.97 8.41 -3.65
N GLU A 103 0.93 7.60 -4.71
CA GLU A 103 1.72 7.81 -5.92
C GLU A 103 1.39 9.15 -6.61
N GLU A 104 0.12 9.51 -6.66
CA GLU A 104 -0.37 10.71 -7.33
C GLU A 104 -0.16 11.99 -6.49
N THR A 105 -0.14 11.87 -5.16
CA THR A 105 -0.19 13.04 -4.25
C THR A 105 1.10 13.26 -3.46
N ARG A 106 2.05 12.32 -3.47
CA ARG A 106 3.28 12.43 -2.68
C ARG A 106 4.53 12.36 -3.57
N PRO A 107 5.54 13.20 -3.28
CA PRO A 107 6.83 13.15 -3.96
C PRO A 107 7.57 11.85 -3.64
N GLY A 108 8.75 11.68 -4.23
CA GLY A 108 9.65 10.55 -4.00
C GLY A 108 9.70 9.59 -5.18
N PRO A 109 10.28 8.41 -4.99
CA PRO A 109 10.41 7.42 -6.06
C PRO A 109 9.05 7.06 -6.66
N ARG A 110 9.00 6.96 -7.98
CA ARG A 110 7.78 6.52 -8.68
C ARG A 110 7.51 5.05 -8.42
N LEU A 111 6.28 4.74 -8.04
CA LEU A 111 5.79 3.37 -7.90
C LEU A 111 5.07 2.86 -9.16
N LEU A 112 4.81 3.76 -10.11
CA LEU A 112 4.26 3.47 -11.43
C LEU A 112 5.14 4.08 -12.53
N PRO A 113 5.58 3.30 -13.54
CA PRO A 113 6.37 3.80 -14.66
C PRO A 113 5.68 4.93 -15.42
N ALA A 114 6.49 5.86 -15.97
CA ALA A 114 5.98 6.94 -16.82
C ALA A 114 5.40 6.41 -18.14
N ASP A 115 6.04 5.39 -18.72
CA ASP A 115 5.53 4.73 -19.93
C ASP A 115 4.21 4.02 -19.70
N PRO A 116 3.14 4.33 -20.45
CA PRO A 116 1.83 3.72 -20.28
C PRO A 116 1.80 2.21 -20.45
N LYS A 117 2.64 1.66 -21.35
CA LYS A 117 2.72 0.21 -21.59
C LYS A 117 3.32 -0.52 -20.39
N GLN A 118 4.40 0.01 -19.83
CA GLN A 118 5.02 -0.55 -18.62
C GLN A 118 4.10 -0.38 -17.41
N ARG A 119 3.45 0.77 -17.26
CA ARG A 119 2.46 1.02 -16.21
C ARG A 119 1.27 0.05 -16.28
N ALA A 120 0.81 -0.29 -17.48
CA ALA A 120 -0.24 -1.29 -17.66
C ALA A 120 0.21 -2.69 -17.23
N LYS A 121 1.46 -3.08 -17.51
CA LYS A 121 2.04 -4.34 -17.04
C LYS A 121 2.13 -4.39 -15.52
N VAL A 122 2.56 -3.30 -14.87
CA VAL A 122 2.57 -3.19 -13.40
C VAL A 122 1.18 -3.42 -12.84
N ARG A 123 0.16 -2.72 -13.35
CA ARG A 123 -1.22 -2.87 -12.90
C ARG A 123 -1.76 -4.29 -13.13
N MET A 124 -1.48 -4.89 -14.28
CA MET A 124 -1.88 -6.27 -14.58
C MET A 124 -1.33 -7.26 -13.54
N ILE A 125 -0.05 -7.15 -13.16
CA ILE A 125 0.55 -7.99 -12.11
C ILE A 125 -0.12 -7.72 -10.76
N CYS A 126 -0.32 -6.46 -10.40
CA CYS A 126 -1.01 -6.08 -9.18
C CYS A 126 -2.41 -6.67 -9.10
N ASP A 127 -3.18 -6.60 -10.18
CA ASP A 127 -4.56 -7.06 -10.24
C ASP A 127 -4.65 -8.59 -10.19
N ILE A 128 -3.74 -9.32 -10.83
CA ILE A 128 -3.66 -10.77 -10.68
C ILE A 128 -3.49 -11.15 -9.21
N ILE A 129 -2.62 -10.46 -8.49
CA ILE A 129 -2.38 -10.73 -7.07
C ILE A 129 -3.57 -10.27 -6.20
N ALA A 130 -4.03 -9.03 -6.40
CA ALA A 130 -5.00 -8.40 -5.52
C ALA A 130 -6.44 -8.83 -5.75
N SER A 131 -6.79 -9.29 -6.95
CA SER A 131 -8.14 -9.78 -7.29
C SER A 131 -8.20 -11.27 -7.57
N GLY A 132 -7.11 -11.86 -8.08
CA GLY A 132 -7.09 -13.27 -8.47
C GLY A 132 -6.55 -14.23 -7.40
N ILE A 133 -5.68 -13.77 -6.50
CA ILE A 133 -5.03 -14.64 -5.51
C ILE A 133 -5.45 -14.28 -4.08
N GLN A 134 -5.12 -13.06 -3.64
CA GLN A 134 -5.23 -12.67 -2.23
C GLN A 134 -6.65 -12.79 -1.66
N PRO A 135 -7.73 -12.39 -2.34
CA PRO A 135 -9.07 -12.48 -1.79
C PRO A 135 -9.51 -13.91 -1.51
N LEU A 136 -9.04 -14.87 -2.30
CA LEU A 136 -9.40 -16.30 -2.17
C LEU A 136 -8.73 -16.97 -0.96
N GLN A 137 -7.66 -16.40 -0.44
CA GLN A 137 -6.97 -16.84 0.77
C GLN A 137 -7.19 -15.89 1.97
N ASN A 138 -8.07 -14.89 1.83
CA ASN A 138 -8.40 -13.97 2.91
C ASN A 138 -9.00 -14.73 4.11
N LEU A 139 -8.72 -14.27 5.32
CA LEU A 139 -9.21 -14.88 6.57
C LEU A 139 -10.72 -15.16 6.54
N TYR A 140 -11.49 -14.20 6.05
CA TYR A 140 -12.95 -14.33 5.90
C TYR A 140 -13.34 -15.54 5.02
N VAL A 141 -12.66 -15.73 3.88
CA VAL A 141 -12.93 -16.83 2.94
C VAL A 141 -12.51 -18.16 3.55
N ILE A 142 -11.28 -18.26 4.05
CA ILE A 142 -10.76 -19.52 4.60
C ILE A 142 -11.50 -19.98 5.87
N GLN A 143 -12.08 -19.04 6.64
CA GLN A 143 -12.98 -19.37 7.74
C GLN A 143 -14.28 -20.04 7.25
N LYS A 144 -14.82 -19.60 6.11
CA LYS A 144 -15.99 -20.20 5.46
C LYS A 144 -15.70 -21.58 4.88
N ILE A 145 -14.50 -21.79 4.32
CA ILE A 145 -14.06 -23.07 3.75
C ILE A 145 -13.86 -24.12 4.85
N GLY A 146 -13.44 -23.72 6.05
CA GLY A 146 -13.32 -24.61 7.19
C GLY A 146 -12.15 -25.60 7.07
N ALA A 147 -12.42 -26.91 7.10
CA ALA A 147 -11.39 -27.96 7.15
C ALA A 147 -10.46 -27.96 5.93
N GLU A 148 -10.97 -27.66 4.75
CA GLU A 148 -10.21 -27.67 3.49
C GLU A 148 -9.43 -26.38 3.23
N LYS A 149 -9.41 -25.43 4.18
CA LYS A 149 -8.82 -24.10 4.03
C LYS A 149 -7.37 -24.10 3.54
N LEU A 150 -6.58 -25.08 3.93
CA LEU A 150 -5.18 -25.19 3.51
C LEU A 150 -5.08 -25.56 2.04
N GLN A 151 -5.77 -26.60 1.62
CA GLN A 151 -5.80 -27.07 0.22
C GLN A 151 -6.39 -26.00 -0.71
N TRP A 152 -7.46 -25.34 -0.27
CA TRP A 152 -8.07 -24.23 -0.97
C TRP A 152 -7.07 -23.09 -1.20
N ALA A 153 -6.41 -22.61 -0.16
CA ALA A 153 -5.43 -21.53 -0.27
C ALA A 153 -4.25 -21.93 -1.18
N GLN A 154 -3.71 -23.15 -1.01
CA GLN A 154 -2.64 -23.68 -1.86
C GLN A 154 -3.06 -23.74 -3.33
N HIS A 155 -4.27 -24.23 -3.62
CA HIS A 155 -4.76 -24.30 -4.99
C HIS A 155 -4.76 -22.94 -5.69
N PHE A 156 -5.36 -21.91 -5.06
CA PHE A 156 -5.48 -20.60 -5.69
C PHE A 156 -4.17 -19.83 -5.73
N ILE A 157 -3.29 -20.01 -4.76
CA ILE A 157 -1.95 -19.41 -4.80
C ILE A 157 -1.14 -20.06 -5.93
N ASN A 158 -1.11 -21.40 -6.02
CA ASN A 158 -0.39 -22.08 -7.10
C ASN A 158 -0.91 -21.64 -8.47
N LYS A 159 -2.23 -21.67 -8.67
CA LYS A 159 -2.84 -21.26 -9.94
C LYS A 159 -2.48 -19.81 -10.32
N GLY A 160 -2.45 -18.91 -9.34
CA GLY A 160 -2.04 -17.53 -9.58
C GLY A 160 -0.55 -17.40 -9.88
N PHE A 161 0.30 -18.16 -9.21
CA PHE A 161 1.75 -18.17 -9.46
C PHE A 161 2.10 -18.83 -10.80
N GLU A 162 1.38 -19.87 -11.22
CA GLU A 162 1.48 -20.45 -12.57
C GLU A 162 1.20 -19.41 -13.66
N ALA A 163 0.27 -18.48 -13.42
CA ALA A 163 0.00 -17.39 -14.34
C ALA A 163 1.04 -16.26 -14.24
N LEU A 164 1.53 -15.94 -13.03
CA LEU A 164 2.48 -14.86 -12.79
C LEU A 164 3.90 -15.19 -13.26
N GLU A 165 4.37 -16.41 -13.09
CA GLU A 165 5.75 -16.81 -13.41
C GLU A 165 6.12 -16.51 -14.87
N PRO A 166 5.36 -16.93 -15.91
CA PRO A 166 5.68 -16.58 -17.30
C PRO A 166 5.56 -15.10 -17.60
N ILE A 167 4.66 -14.37 -16.94
CA ILE A 167 4.53 -12.91 -17.09
C ILE A 167 5.78 -12.24 -16.54
N LEU A 168 6.17 -12.56 -15.31
CA LEU A 168 7.36 -12.02 -14.66
C LEU A 168 8.64 -12.38 -15.40
N LYS A 169 8.73 -13.58 -15.96
CA LYS A 169 9.86 -13.98 -16.81
C LYS A 169 10.02 -13.07 -18.04
N GLN A 170 8.92 -12.55 -18.58
CA GLN A 170 8.93 -11.64 -19.74
C GLN A 170 9.12 -10.17 -19.37
N THR A 171 8.66 -9.76 -18.17
CA THR A 171 8.63 -8.33 -17.78
C THR A 171 9.78 -7.93 -16.89
N SER A 172 10.34 -8.87 -16.11
CA SER A 172 11.34 -8.55 -15.10
C SER A 172 12.71 -8.24 -15.70
N GLY A 173 13.31 -7.21 -15.14
CA GLY A 173 14.74 -7.02 -15.11
C GLY A 173 15.25 -7.34 -13.70
N LYS A 174 15.75 -6.33 -13.03
CA LYS A 174 16.10 -6.43 -11.60
C LYS A 174 14.85 -6.65 -10.72
N TYR A 175 13.72 -6.01 -11.10
CA TYR A 175 12.44 -6.07 -10.38
C TYR A 175 11.31 -6.61 -11.27
N CYS A 176 10.08 -6.60 -10.82
CA CYS A 176 8.93 -7.21 -11.53
C CYS A 176 8.70 -6.66 -12.94
N VAL A 177 8.95 -5.37 -13.14
CA VAL A 177 8.83 -4.72 -14.44
C VAL A 177 10.04 -3.81 -14.67
N GLY A 178 11.04 -4.32 -15.37
CA GLY A 178 12.31 -3.61 -15.60
C GLY A 178 13.18 -3.51 -14.34
N ASP A 179 13.87 -2.37 -14.18
CA ASP A 179 14.95 -2.21 -13.20
C ASP A 179 14.61 -1.20 -12.08
N GLU A 180 13.37 -0.72 -12.03
CA GLU A 180 12.86 0.16 -10.99
C GLU A 180 11.77 -0.54 -10.16
N ILE A 181 11.78 -0.30 -8.84
CA ILE A 181 10.75 -0.83 -7.95
C ILE A 181 9.39 -0.22 -8.30
N SER A 182 8.36 -1.04 -8.34
CA SER A 182 7.00 -0.63 -8.70
C SER A 182 5.95 -1.22 -7.75
N MET A 183 4.69 -0.84 -7.96
CA MET A 183 3.55 -1.44 -7.25
C MET A 183 3.49 -2.96 -7.42
N ALA A 184 4.02 -3.52 -8.53
CA ALA A 184 4.06 -4.97 -8.74
C ALA A 184 4.93 -5.66 -7.68
N ASP A 185 6.07 -5.08 -7.37
CA ASP A 185 7.01 -5.57 -6.34
C ASP A 185 6.38 -5.48 -4.95
N ILE A 186 5.70 -4.38 -4.67
CA ILE A 186 4.95 -4.15 -3.42
C ILE A 186 3.85 -5.20 -3.21
N CYS A 187 3.22 -5.65 -4.30
CA CYS A 187 2.20 -6.69 -4.24
C CYS A 187 2.80 -8.10 -4.14
N LEU A 188 3.92 -8.36 -4.80
CA LEU A 188 4.52 -9.68 -4.90
C LEU A 188 5.03 -10.18 -3.54
N VAL A 189 5.85 -9.40 -2.84
CA VAL A 189 6.50 -9.84 -1.59
C VAL A 189 5.50 -10.29 -0.52
N PRO A 190 4.45 -9.52 -0.17
CA PRO A 190 3.44 -9.99 0.78
C PRO A 190 2.67 -11.21 0.30
N GLN A 191 2.54 -11.42 -1.00
CA GLN A 191 1.88 -12.60 -1.55
C GLN A 191 2.77 -13.85 -1.46
N VAL A 192 4.08 -13.71 -1.68
CA VAL A 192 5.05 -14.81 -1.49
C VAL A 192 5.09 -15.22 -0.02
N TYR A 193 5.14 -14.28 0.90
CA TYR A 193 5.04 -14.55 2.34
C TYR A 193 3.77 -15.35 2.70
N ASN A 194 2.62 -15.01 2.11
CA ASN A 194 1.41 -15.81 2.29
C ASN A 194 1.54 -17.22 1.70
N ALA A 195 2.17 -17.37 0.54
CA ALA A 195 2.42 -18.67 -0.07
C ALA A 195 3.23 -19.57 0.87
N GLU A 196 4.30 -19.06 1.47
CA GLU A 196 5.11 -19.76 2.45
C GLU A 196 4.30 -20.18 3.69
N ARG A 197 3.48 -19.26 4.22
CA ARG A 197 2.57 -19.54 5.35
C ARG A 197 1.56 -20.65 5.05
N PHE A 198 1.08 -20.72 3.82
CA PHE A 198 0.20 -21.80 3.36
C PHE A 198 0.96 -23.02 2.84
N LYS A 199 2.30 -23.08 3.04
CA LYS A 199 3.16 -24.18 2.66
C LYS A 199 3.09 -24.52 1.15
N VAL A 200 3.02 -23.52 0.32
CA VAL A 200 3.11 -23.66 -1.14
C VAL A 200 4.56 -23.93 -1.52
N ASP A 201 4.79 -24.91 -2.35
CA ASP A 201 6.11 -25.17 -2.93
C ASP A 201 6.44 -24.09 -3.97
N LEU A 202 7.51 -23.34 -3.72
CA LEU A 202 7.97 -22.26 -4.61
C LEU A 202 9.00 -22.75 -5.63
N THR A 203 9.39 -24.01 -5.60
CA THR A 203 10.38 -24.58 -6.54
C THR A 203 9.99 -24.40 -8.01
N PRO A 204 8.71 -24.53 -8.40
CA PRO A 204 8.28 -24.31 -9.78
C PRO A 204 8.32 -22.86 -10.26
N PHE A 205 8.56 -21.90 -9.35
CA PHE A 205 8.46 -20.45 -9.61
C PHE A 205 9.80 -19.72 -9.41
N PRO A 206 10.85 -20.02 -10.24
CA PRO A 206 12.20 -19.48 -10.03
C PRO A 206 12.28 -17.97 -10.18
N THR A 207 11.48 -17.34 -11.07
CA THR A 207 11.47 -15.89 -11.25
C THR A 207 10.84 -15.21 -10.03
N ILE A 208 9.72 -15.70 -9.54
CA ILE A 208 9.07 -15.22 -8.31
C ILE A 208 10.03 -15.32 -7.12
N ARG A 209 10.72 -16.46 -6.95
CA ARG A 209 11.70 -16.65 -5.89
C ARG A 209 12.85 -15.64 -5.97
N ARG A 210 13.44 -15.48 -7.16
CA ARG A 210 14.54 -14.53 -7.40
C ARG A 210 14.12 -13.11 -7.03
N LEU A 211 12.96 -12.67 -7.52
CA LEU A 211 12.44 -11.33 -7.26
C LEU A 211 12.17 -11.13 -5.76
N ASN A 212 11.55 -12.09 -5.11
CA ASN A 212 11.30 -12.02 -3.66
C ASN A 212 12.62 -11.91 -2.87
N GLN A 213 13.62 -12.72 -3.20
CA GLN A 213 14.94 -12.67 -2.53
C GLN A 213 15.61 -11.30 -2.64
N ILE A 214 15.58 -10.69 -3.84
CA ILE A 214 16.17 -9.36 -4.05
C ILE A 214 15.38 -8.30 -3.26
N LEU A 215 14.05 -8.34 -3.31
CA LEU A 215 13.19 -7.33 -2.70
C LEU A 215 13.23 -7.37 -1.17
N THR A 216 13.28 -8.55 -0.57
CA THR A 216 13.35 -8.69 0.89
C THR A 216 14.67 -8.18 1.50
N GLU A 217 15.72 -7.99 0.70
CA GLU A 217 16.96 -7.34 1.14
C GLU A 217 16.90 -5.81 1.18
N ILE A 218 15.88 -5.21 0.61
CA ILE A 218 15.71 -3.75 0.56
C ILE A 218 15.12 -3.25 1.88
N GLU A 219 15.70 -2.19 2.44
CA GLU A 219 15.33 -1.64 3.75
C GLU A 219 13.82 -1.36 3.90
N ALA A 220 13.18 -0.80 2.88
CA ALA A 220 11.75 -0.51 2.91
C ALA A 220 10.88 -1.77 3.11
N PHE A 221 11.31 -2.90 2.56
CA PHE A 221 10.63 -4.19 2.73
C PHE A 221 10.94 -4.82 4.08
N LYS A 222 12.19 -4.72 4.55
CA LYS A 222 12.62 -5.19 5.89
C LYS A 222 11.88 -4.44 7.00
N ALA A 223 11.96 -3.13 7.02
CA ALA A 223 11.35 -2.30 8.06
C ALA A 223 9.82 -2.44 8.11
N SER A 224 9.18 -2.72 6.98
CA SER A 224 7.73 -2.93 6.91
C SER A 224 7.28 -4.37 7.13
N HIS A 225 8.23 -5.30 7.35
CA HIS A 225 7.95 -6.73 7.52
C HIS A 225 6.97 -6.99 8.69
N PRO A 226 6.11 -8.02 8.61
CA PRO A 226 5.20 -8.38 9.68
C PRO A 226 5.85 -8.55 11.06
N SER A 227 7.07 -9.07 11.14
CA SER A 227 7.80 -9.26 12.40
C SER A 227 8.31 -7.99 13.06
N CYS A 228 8.30 -6.86 12.35
CA CYS A 228 8.81 -5.57 12.83
C CYS A 228 7.69 -4.59 13.21
N GLN A 229 6.43 -5.04 13.27
CA GLN A 229 5.32 -4.12 13.51
C GLN A 229 4.97 -4.03 15.00
N PRO A 230 4.43 -2.90 15.48
CA PRO A 230 4.16 -2.68 16.90
C PRO A 230 3.07 -3.62 17.47
N ASP A 231 2.23 -4.21 16.62
CA ASP A 231 1.20 -5.18 16.98
C ASP A 231 1.61 -6.64 16.75
N THR A 232 2.89 -6.87 16.46
CA THR A 232 3.44 -8.23 16.31
C THR A 232 3.57 -8.88 17.68
N PRO A 233 3.03 -10.09 17.89
CA PRO A 233 3.24 -10.86 19.11
C PRO A 233 4.73 -11.11 19.38
N ASP A 234 5.14 -11.10 20.66
CA ASP A 234 6.55 -11.21 21.07
C ASP A 234 7.24 -12.46 20.52
N ASP A 235 6.51 -13.58 20.45
CA ASP A 235 7.01 -14.86 19.88
C ASP A 235 7.22 -14.84 18.36
N MET A 236 6.80 -13.78 17.68
CA MET A 236 6.92 -13.58 16.23
C MET A 236 7.78 -12.36 15.86
N GLN A 237 8.31 -11.62 16.82
CA GLN A 237 9.22 -10.50 16.59
C GLN A 237 10.60 -11.00 16.18
N GLN A 238 11.27 -10.24 15.28
CA GLN A 238 12.66 -10.43 14.86
C GLN A 238 13.53 -9.32 15.42
#